data_7cb32e016bcf7c919914c35f7b330812
#
_entry.id   7cb32e016bcf7c919914c35f7b330812
#
_cell.length_a   1.000
_cell.length_b   1.000
_cell.length_c   1.000
_cell.angle_alpha   90.00
_cell.angle_beta   90.00
_cell.angle_gamma   90.00
#
_symmetry.space_group_name_H-M   'P 1'
#
loop_
_entity.id
_entity.type
_entity.pdbx_description
1 polymer ?
#
loop_
_entity_poly.entity_id
_entity_poly.type
_entity_poly.pdbx_seq_one_letter_code
_entity_poly.pdbx_strand_id
1 'polypeptide(L)'
;FEQVWVPNDTMIDNTTANVDLHAKMYLTQRVTGDDLGYTLYLGSANATINAFKKNVEFLLRLHYKRTTNDRIKELLEEITSEHRFVVMDAPNPEASNTRPSNEKELALKRVVGSLQKAVIKPSSKAGLYDIDLSIRGKYVEDIQIRPLQCKALWKPISNQVLFKELSVHLLSEFYVIRIPYEVDKFMELVAKIKTSGMPANRDEAIYQSIVTKKEELLDYVAFMLSDRPSEFLFERQMMKESNKYADGTAVQSVTMPIYEQLLRTASTNPEQISEVQKFIKKMKQDIVPDELTQILQMFQNVSKQLLAL
;
A
#
# COMPACT_ATOMS: atom_id res chain seq x y z
N PHE A 1 31.03 8.02 7.67
CA PHE A 1 30.27 8.60 8.77
C PHE A 1 30.90 8.15 10.08
N GLU A 2 31.13 9.07 11.01
CA GLU A 2 31.68 8.72 12.33
C GLU A 2 30.61 8.12 13.25
N GLN A 3 29.39 8.60 13.15
CA GLN A 3 28.23 8.11 13.92
C GLN A 3 26.96 8.16 13.08
N VAL A 4 26.05 7.23 13.33
CA VAL A 4 24.70 7.19 12.77
C VAL A 4 23.71 7.23 13.93
N TRP A 5 22.75 8.14 13.85
CA TRP A 5 21.71 8.32 14.85
C TRP A 5 20.38 7.85 14.26
N VAL A 6 19.62 7.10 15.03
CA VAL A 6 18.27 6.63 14.66
C VAL A 6 17.26 7.10 15.70
N PRO A 7 15.98 7.32 15.31
CA PRO A 7 14.92 7.61 16.27
C PRO A 7 14.86 6.55 17.36
N ASN A 8 14.64 6.96 18.60
CA ASN A 8 14.49 6.06 19.72
C ASN A 8 13.06 5.52 19.78
N ASP A 9 12.86 4.28 19.34
CA ASP A 9 11.56 3.62 19.30
C ASP A 9 10.89 3.47 20.68
N THR A 10 11.66 3.54 21.78
CA THR A 10 11.12 3.43 23.16
C THR A 10 10.39 4.70 23.60
N MET A 11 10.62 5.83 22.93
CA MET A 11 9.96 7.11 23.21
C MET A 11 8.71 7.36 22.35
N ILE A 12 8.46 6.49 21.36
CA ILE A 12 7.24 6.55 20.56
C ILE A 12 6.15 5.87 21.39
N ASP A 13 5.27 6.69 21.96
CA ASP A 13 4.12 6.22 22.71
C ASP A 13 3.30 5.26 21.83
N ASN A 14 3.09 4.04 22.29
CA ASN A 14 2.38 2.98 21.55
C ASN A 14 0.93 3.33 21.15
N THR A 15 0.48 4.51 21.50
CA THR A 15 -0.86 5.04 21.19
C THR A 15 -0.90 5.88 19.90
N THR A 16 0.25 6.31 19.38
CA THR A 16 0.31 7.02 18.10
C THR A 16 0.80 6.07 17.01
N ALA A 17 0.02 5.92 15.95
CA ALA A 17 0.40 5.17 14.75
C ALA A 17 1.86 5.48 14.38
N ASN A 18 2.64 4.44 14.00
CA ASN A 18 4.00 4.57 13.52
C ASN A 18 4.10 5.75 12.55
N VAL A 19 4.54 6.90 13.04
CA VAL A 19 4.80 8.06 12.20
C VAL A 19 6.19 7.87 11.63
N ASP A 20 6.26 7.34 10.43
CA ASP A 20 7.52 7.27 9.70
C ASP A 20 8.06 8.69 9.50
N LEU A 21 9.17 9.01 10.15
CA LEU A 21 9.86 10.27 9.93
C LEU A 21 10.45 10.27 8.52
N HIS A 22 9.75 10.92 7.58
CA HIS A 22 10.16 11.01 6.19
C HIS A 22 10.90 12.32 5.85
N ALA A 23 11.48 12.98 6.86
CA ALA A 23 12.28 14.19 6.67
C ALA A 23 13.71 13.84 6.20
N LYS A 24 14.19 14.56 5.19
CA LYS A 24 15.57 14.48 4.72
C LYS A 24 16.25 15.82 4.97
N MET A 25 17.22 15.79 5.86
CA MET A 25 17.98 16.96 6.26
C MET A 25 19.48 16.65 6.15
N TYR A 26 20.21 17.53 5.45
CA TYR A 26 21.67 17.44 5.36
C TYR A 26 22.26 18.72 5.85
N LEU A 27 23.11 18.65 6.87
CA LEU A 27 23.86 19.77 7.39
C LEU A 27 25.35 19.59 7.02
N THR A 28 25.91 20.55 6.31
CA THR A 28 27.32 20.59 5.99
C THR A 28 27.99 21.77 6.67
N GLN A 29 29.16 21.51 7.24
CA GLN A 29 30.01 22.53 7.83
C GLN A 29 31.18 22.80 6.90
N ARG A 30 31.47 24.08 6.67
CA ARG A 30 32.62 24.51 5.89
C ARG A 30 33.48 25.42 6.73
N VAL A 31 34.75 25.11 6.84
CA VAL A 31 35.76 25.92 7.51
C VAL A 31 36.62 26.55 6.41
N THR A 32 36.71 27.87 6.36
CA THR A 32 37.55 28.59 5.40
C THR A 32 38.34 29.66 6.20
N GLY A 33 39.60 29.34 6.57
CA GLY A 33 40.36 30.19 7.49
C GLY A 33 39.67 30.26 8.86
N ASP A 34 39.46 31.47 9.33
CA ASP A 34 38.74 31.73 10.59
C ASP A 34 37.19 31.76 10.44
N ASP A 35 36.70 31.53 9.23
CA ASP A 35 35.27 31.63 8.93
C ASP A 35 34.63 30.24 8.93
N LEU A 36 33.61 30.08 9.79
CA LEU A 36 32.82 28.87 9.95
C LEU A 36 31.42 29.11 9.36
N GLY A 37 31.10 28.38 8.31
CA GLY A 37 29.79 28.46 7.66
C GLY A 37 29.08 27.13 7.68
N TYR A 38 27.75 27.16 7.84
CA TYR A 38 26.88 25.99 7.72
C TYR A 38 25.96 26.11 6.52
N THR A 39 25.72 24.98 5.85
CA THR A 39 24.70 24.87 4.82
C THR A 39 23.76 23.74 5.20
N LEU A 40 22.48 24.08 5.35
CA LEU A 40 21.41 23.13 5.62
C LEU A 40 20.63 22.88 4.33
N TYR A 41 20.43 21.62 4.00
CA TYR A 41 19.56 21.17 2.91
C TYR A 41 18.36 20.44 3.50
N LEU A 42 17.14 20.84 3.10
CA LEU A 42 15.88 20.23 3.51
C LEU A 42 15.11 19.81 2.28
N GLY A 43 14.54 18.61 2.25
CA GLY A 43 13.75 18.21 1.09
C GLY A 43 13.37 16.75 1.03
N SER A 44 13.09 16.28 -0.19
CA SER A 44 12.63 14.92 -0.47
C SER A 44 13.76 13.93 -0.77
N ALA A 45 14.95 14.42 -1.18
CA ALA A 45 16.05 13.59 -1.66
C ALA A 45 16.66 12.71 -0.55
N ASN A 46 16.63 11.40 -0.73
CA ASN A 46 17.39 10.46 0.12
C ASN A 46 18.88 10.53 -0.20
N ALA A 47 19.75 10.11 0.76
CA ALA A 47 21.20 10.02 0.54
C ALA A 47 21.58 8.86 -0.39
N THR A 48 21.03 8.84 -1.59
CA THR A 48 21.27 7.82 -2.60
C THR A 48 21.70 8.42 -3.94
N ILE A 49 22.47 7.66 -4.71
CA ILE A 49 22.89 8.09 -6.07
C ILE A 49 21.66 8.33 -6.97
N ASN A 50 20.61 7.54 -6.81
CA ASN A 50 19.39 7.69 -7.62
C ASN A 50 18.65 8.98 -7.28
N ALA A 51 18.51 9.33 -5.99
CA ALA A 51 17.89 10.59 -5.59
C ALA A 51 18.64 11.81 -6.14
N PHE A 52 19.99 11.81 -6.07
CA PHE A 52 20.77 12.96 -6.54
C PHE A 52 21.03 13.01 -8.06
N LYS A 53 20.86 11.90 -8.80
CA LYS A 53 21.22 11.85 -10.22
C LYS A 53 20.09 11.48 -11.17
N LYS A 54 19.03 10.82 -10.68
CA LYS A 54 18.00 10.23 -11.55
C LYS A 54 16.56 10.63 -11.23
N ASN A 55 16.26 10.83 -9.94
CA ASN A 55 14.91 11.18 -9.52
C ASN A 55 14.67 12.68 -9.66
N VAL A 56 13.41 13.05 -9.75
CA VAL A 56 12.98 14.45 -9.58
C VAL A 56 12.79 14.70 -8.10
N GLU A 57 13.69 15.47 -7.50
CA GLU A 57 13.71 15.73 -6.06
C GLU A 57 13.71 17.25 -5.79
N PHE A 58 13.17 17.63 -4.66
CA PHE A 58 13.20 19.02 -4.18
C PHE A 58 14.17 19.14 -3.01
N LEU A 59 15.08 20.13 -3.07
CA LEU A 59 15.98 20.47 -2.00
C LEU A 59 16.01 22.00 -1.79
N LEU A 60 15.63 22.43 -0.61
CA LEU A 60 15.82 23.81 -0.15
C LEU A 60 17.22 23.91 0.46
N ARG A 61 18.02 24.86 -0.04
CA ARG A 61 19.37 25.14 0.46
C ARG A 61 19.38 26.42 1.27
N LEU A 62 19.75 26.35 2.51
CA LEU A 62 19.88 27.49 3.43
C LEU A 62 21.32 27.68 3.84
N HIS A 63 21.83 28.90 3.70
CA HIS A 63 23.18 29.26 4.16
C HIS A 63 23.11 30.05 5.44
N TYR A 64 23.92 29.65 6.43
CA TYR A 64 24.05 30.34 7.69
C TYR A 64 25.46 30.88 7.84
N LYS A 65 25.56 32.19 8.18
CA LYS A 65 26.82 32.83 8.54
C LYS A 65 27.15 32.58 10.02
N ARG A 66 28.40 32.86 10.41
CA ARG A 66 28.94 32.60 11.77
C ARG A 66 28.11 33.19 12.93
N THR A 67 27.43 34.28 12.74
CA THR A 67 26.54 34.89 13.75
C THR A 67 25.31 34.08 14.13
N THR A 68 25.01 33.02 13.38
CA THR A 68 23.86 32.13 13.57
C THR A 68 24.29 30.73 14.08
N ASN A 69 25.57 30.51 14.38
CA ASN A 69 26.11 29.23 14.77
C ASN A 69 25.49 28.67 16.07
N ASP A 70 25.16 29.54 17.00
CA ASP A 70 24.60 29.14 18.28
C ASP A 70 23.26 28.43 18.10
N ARG A 71 22.39 28.89 17.17
CA ARG A 71 21.11 28.27 16.89
C ARG A 71 21.22 26.90 16.20
N ILE A 72 22.25 26.70 15.37
CA ILE A 72 22.50 25.38 14.77
C ILE A 72 23.04 24.43 15.81
N LYS A 73 23.89 24.91 16.70
CA LYS A 73 24.39 24.13 17.83
C LYS A 73 23.25 23.73 18.76
N GLU A 74 22.37 24.66 19.12
CA GLU A 74 21.15 24.43 19.90
C GLU A 74 20.25 23.38 19.20
N LEU A 75 20.03 23.51 17.89
CA LEU A 75 19.25 22.52 17.12
C LEU A 75 19.86 21.14 17.18
N LEU A 76 21.18 21.02 17.03
CA LEU A 76 21.89 19.73 17.12
C LEU A 76 21.83 19.16 18.55
N GLU A 77 22.00 20.01 19.56
CA GLU A 77 21.86 19.63 20.94
C GLU A 77 20.44 19.19 21.27
N GLU A 78 19.42 19.85 20.77
CA GLU A 78 18.01 19.50 20.95
C GLU A 78 17.70 18.14 20.27
N ILE A 79 18.22 17.89 19.07
CA ILE A 79 18.04 16.62 18.37
C ILE A 79 18.71 15.48 19.13
N THR A 80 19.87 15.73 19.78
CA THR A 80 20.70 14.68 20.42
C THR A 80 20.49 14.55 21.93
N SER A 81 19.95 15.59 22.63
CA SER A 81 19.97 15.65 24.10
C SER A 81 18.80 14.95 24.80
N GLU A 82 17.64 14.79 24.16
CA GLU A 82 16.43 14.29 24.82
C GLU A 82 16.19 12.79 24.64
N HIS A 83 17.20 12.00 24.36
CA HIS A 83 17.05 10.58 24.05
C HIS A 83 16.08 10.28 22.89
N ARG A 84 15.70 11.30 22.10
CA ARG A 84 14.84 11.14 20.91
C ARG A 84 15.53 10.35 19.80
N PHE A 85 16.85 10.44 19.78
CA PHE A 85 17.70 9.67 18.89
C PHE A 85 18.75 8.91 19.69
N VAL A 86 19.05 7.72 19.27
CA VAL A 86 20.12 6.88 19.83
C VAL A 86 21.20 6.64 18.79
N VAL A 87 22.44 6.56 19.24
CA VAL A 87 23.54 6.18 18.34
C VAL A 87 23.33 4.72 17.94
N MET A 88 23.25 4.49 16.65
CA MET A 88 23.23 3.16 16.10
C MET A 88 24.65 2.61 16.16
N ASP A 89 24.87 1.52 16.87
CA ASP A 89 26.10 0.78 16.79
C ASP A 89 26.34 0.42 15.33
N ALA A 90 27.58 0.62 14.85
CA ALA A 90 27.92 0.26 13.49
C ALA A 90 27.48 -1.19 13.25
N PRO A 91 26.65 -1.47 12.23
CA PRO A 91 26.19 -2.83 12.01
C PRO A 91 27.43 -3.72 11.88
N ASN A 92 27.50 -4.74 12.74
CA ASN A 92 28.60 -5.71 12.69
C ASN A 92 28.67 -6.21 11.23
N PRO A 93 29.77 -6.01 10.50
CA PRO A 93 29.88 -6.43 9.11
C PRO A 93 29.65 -7.95 8.94
N GLU A 94 29.81 -8.73 10.02
CA GLU A 94 29.47 -10.16 10.04
C GLU A 94 27.96 -10.43 10.13
N ALA A 95 27.15 -9.51 10.68
CA ALA A 95 25.69 -9.65 10.71
C ALA A 95 25.03 -9.28 9.36
N SER A 96 25.75 -8.66 8.45
CA SER A 96 25.23 -8.29 7.12
C SER A 96 25.24 -9.44 6.10
N ASN A 97 25.74 -10.62 6.46
CA ASN A 97 25.81 -11.80 5.60
C ASN A 97 24.44 -12.47 5.31
N THR A 98 23.34 -11.95 5.87
CA THR A 98 21.99 -12.46 5.58
C THR A 98 21.24 -11.66 4.50
N ARG A 99 21.85 -10.67 3.87
CA ARG A 99 21.26 -10.07 2.66
C ARG A 99 21.47 -11.04 1.50
N PRO A 100 20.39 -11.41 0.78
CA PRO A 100 20.50 -12.22 -0.42
C PRO A 100 21.52 -11.55 -1.34
N SER A 101 22.39 -12.35 -1.96
CA SER A 101 23.50 -11.85 -2.78
C SER A 101 22.92 -10.90 -3.85
N ASN A 102 23.64 -9.83 -4.16
CA ASN A 102 23.31 -8.91 -5.27
C ASN A 102 23.00 -9.66 -6.57
N GLU A 103 23.55 -10.86 -6.76
CA GLU A 103 23.32 -11.73 -7.90
C GLU A 103 21.88 -12.22 -7.99
N LYS A 104 21.25 -12.63 -6.88
CA LYS A 104 19.85 -13.09 -6.87
C LYS A 104 18.88 -11.95 -7.15
N GLU A 105 19.15 -10.77 -6.61
CA GLU A 105 18.37 -9.57 -6.92
C GLU A 105 18.49 -9.18 -8.40
N LEU A 106 19.70 -9.24 -8.95
CA LEU A 106 19.94 -8.99 -10.36
C LEU A 106 19.26 -10.03 -11.26
N ALA A 107 19.24 -11.30 -10.83
CA ALA A 107 18.52 -12.36 -11.55
C ALA A 107 17.03 -12.09 -11.60
N LEU A 108 16.40 -11.72 -10.47
CA LEU A 108 14.98 -11.32 -10.43
C LEU A 108 14.70 -10.11 -11.34
N LYS A 109 15.54 -9.08 -11.30
CA LYS A 109 15.40 -7.89 -12.17
C LYS A 109 15.51 -8.24 -13.66
N ARG A 110 16.39 -9.17 -14.03
CA ARG A 110 16.51 -9.67 -15.42
C ARG A 110 15.24 -10.37 -15.86
N VAL A 111 14.67 -11.22 -14.98
CA VAL A 111 13.40 -11.91 -15.26
C VAL A 111 12.28 -10.91 -15.49
N VAL A 112 12.15 -9.89 -14.62
CA VAL A 112 11.14 -8.84 -14.80
C VAL A 112 11.30 -8.12 -16.14
N GLY A 113 12.52 -7.81 -16.54
CA GLY A 113 12.81 -7.18 -17.84
C GLY A 113 12.50 -8.09 -19.04
N SER A 114 12.35 -9.38 -18.84
CA SER A 114 12.05 -10.38 -19.87
C SER A 114 10.57 -10.75 -19.99
N LEU A 115 9.74 -10.32 -19.05
CA LEU A 115 8.29 -10.51 -19.09
C LEU A 115 7.70 -9.72 -20.27
N GLN A 116 6.92 -10.39 -21.13
CA GLN A 116 6.40 -9.76 -22.34
C GLN A 116 4.92 -9.40 -22.19
N LYS A 117 4.09 -10.40 -22.16
CA LYS A 117 2.63 -10.24 -22.10
C LYS A 117 1.96 -11.43 -21.44
N ALA A 118 0.80 -11.18 -20.87
CA ALA A 118 -0.15 -12.20 -20.42
C ALA A 118 -1.42 -12.12 -21.27
N VAL A 119 -1.96 -13.26 -21.67
CA VAL A 119 -3.20 -13.34 -22.40
C VAL A 119 -4.17 -14.20 -21.61
N ILE A 120 -5.31 -13.64 -21.26
CA ILE A 120 -6.38 -14.33 -20.54
C ILE A 120 -7.41 -14.81 -21.58
N LYS A 121 -7.79 -16.08 -21.47
CA LYS A 121 -8.78 -16.71 -22.34
C LYS A 121 -9.78 -17.50 -21.51
N PRO A 122 -11.04 -17.62 -21.94
CA PRO A 122 -11.98 -18.58 -21.33
C PRO A 122 -11.36 -19.98 -21.31
N SER A 123 -11.50 -20.69 -20.19
CA SER A 123 -11.10 -22.09 -20.08
C SER A 123 -12.14 -23.02 -20.67
N SER A 124 -11.82 -24.31 -20.79
CA SER A 124 -12.79 -25.34 -21.18
C SER A 124 -13.97 -25.47 -20.19
N LYS A 125 -13.75 -25.11 -18.93
CA LYS A 125 -14.81 -25.08 -17.91
C LYS A 125 -15.49 -23.72 -17.87
N ALA A 126 -16.80 -23.71 -17.92
CA ALA A 126 -17.59 -22.49 -17.89
C ALA A 126 -17.30 -21.64 -16.62
N GLY A 127 -17.13 -20.33 -16.78
CA GLY A 127 -16.85 -19.38 -15.70
C GLY A 127 -15.39 -19.37 -15.21
N LEU A 128 -14.52 -20.21 -15.77
CA LEU A 128 -13.09 -20.23 -15.47
C LEU A 128 -12.25 -19.70 -16.64
N TYR A 129 -11.04 -19.27 -16.34
CA TYR A 129 -10.13 -18.64 -17.29
C TYR A 129 -8.73 -19.26 -17.19
N ASP A 130 -8.03 -19.24 -18.31
CA ASP A 130 -6.64 -19.62 -18.41
C ASP A 130 -5.79 -18.37 -18.68
N ILE A 131 -4.60 -18.31 -18.07
CA ILE A 131 -3.62 -17.26 -18.33
C ILE A 131 -2.45 -17.88 -19.07
N ASP A 132 -2.16 -17.36 -20.24
CA ASP A 132 -0.99 -17.70 -21.06
C ASP A 132 0.04 -16.58 -20.94
N LEU A 133 1.12 -16.84 -20.21
CA LEU A 133 2.18 -15.87 -19.92
C LEU A 133 3.39 -16.15 -20.81
N SER A 134 3.78 -15.16 -21.62
CA SER A 134 4.95 -15.22 -22.49
C SER A 134 6.15 -14.52 -21.82
N ILE A 135 7.29 -15.24 -21.78
CA ILE A 135 8.52 -14.75 -21.17
C ILE A 135 9.67 -14.97 -22.19
N ARG A 136 10.53 -14.00 -22.36
CA ARG A 136 11.66 -14.09 -23.30
C ARG A 136 12.95 -14.42 -22.56
N GLY A 137 13.58 -15.53 -22.89
CA GLY A 137 14.90 -15.89 -22.36
C GLY A 137 15.01 -17.32 -21.89
N LYS A 138 16.22 -17.74 -21.55
CA LYS A 138 16.50 -19.00 -20.86
C LYS A 138 17.01 -18.67 -19.47
N TYR A 139 16.45 -19.31 -18.47
CA TYR A 139 16.80 -19.14 -17.07
C TYR A 139 17.38 -20.44 -16.54
N VAL A 140 18.53 -20.36 -15.92
CA VAL A 140 19.26 -21.51 -15.34
C VAL A 140 18.89 -21.71 -13.87
N GLU A 141 18.36 -20.65 -13.24
CA GLU A 141 18.04 -20.63 -11.82
C GLU A 141 16.62 -21.15 -11.56
N ASP A 142 16.42 -21.71 -10.37
CA ASP A 142 15.10 -22.19 -9.92
C ASP A 142 14.18 -21.02 -9.55
N ILE A 143 13.74 -20.30 -10.58
CA ILE A 143 12.86 -19.13 -10.45
C ILE A 143 11.42 -19.57 -10.70
N GLN A 144 10.53 -19.14 -9.83
CA GLN A 144 9.12 -19.48 -9.91
C GLN A 144 8.27 -18.22 -10.03
N ILE A 145 7.10 -18.36 -10.67
CA ILE A 145 6.14 -17.29 -10.87
C ILE A 145 4.73 -17.74 -10.55
N ARG A 146 3.92 -16.83 -10.04
CA ARG A 146 2.48 -17.02 -9.85
C ARG A 146 1.70 -15.71 -10.05
N PRO A 147 0.41 -15.76 -10.38
CA PRO A 147 -0.46 -14.59 -10.27
C PRO A 147 -0.56 -14.13 -8.80
N LEU A 148 -0.64 -12.83 -8.55
CA LEU A 148 -0.60 -12.26 -7.20
C LEU A 148 -1.64 -12.87 -6.26
N GLN A 149 -2.86 -13.05 -6.74
CA GLN A 149 -3.98 -13.58 -5.94
C GLN A 149 -3.92 -15.10 -5.71
N CYS A 150 -3.10 -15.84 -6.47
CA CYS A 150 -3.03 -17.30 -6.41
C CYS A 150 -1.86 -17.76 -5.52
N LYS A 151 -1.98 -17.66 -4.19
CA LYS A 151 -0.86 -17.86 -3.24
C LYS A 151 -0.14 -19.23 -3.37
N ALA A 152 -0.85 -20.28 -3.70
CA ALA A 152 -0.29 -21.64 -3.78
C ALA A 152 0.14 -22.07 -5.21
N LEU A 153 -0.16 -21.27 -6.24
CA LEU A 153 -0.02 -21.71 -7.64
C LEU A 153 1.34 -21.32 -8.24
N TRP A 154 2.41 -21.77 -7.62
CA TRP A 154 3.75 -21.55 -8.13
C TRP A 154 4.08 -22.42 -9.32
N LYS A 155 4.66 -21.84 -10.36
CA LYS A 155 5.17 -22.54 -11.55
C LYS A 155 6.60 -22.10 -11.85
N PRO A 156 7.45 -23.04 -12.33
CA PRO A 156 8.78 -22.68 -12.80
C PRO A 156 8.67 -21.75 -14.00
N ILE A 157 9.62 -20.83 -14.11
CA ILE A 157 9.71 -19.92 -15.25
C ILE A 157 10.18 -20.69 -16.49
N SER A 158 9.46 -20.49 -17.58
CA SER A 158 9.78 -20.99 -18.92
C SER A 158 9.33 -19.94 -19.95
N ASN A 159 9.67 -20.15 -21.22
CA ASN A 159 9.26 -19.24 -22.30
C ASN A 159 7.74 -19.02 -22.39
N GLN A 160 6.98 -20.02 -21.93
CA GLN A 160 5.53 -19.96 -21.83
C GLN A 160 5.08 -20.62 -20.53
N VAL A 161 4.34 -19.89 -19.71
CA VAL A 161 3.78 -20.38 -18.45
C VAL A 161 2.27 -20.29 -18.51
N LEU A 162 1.60 -21.44 -18.38
CA LEU A 162 0.14 -21.54 -18.46
C LEU A 162 -0.45 -21.76 -17.07
N PHE A 163 -1.34 -20.88 -16.64
CA PHE A 163 -2.17 -21.05 -15.44
C PHE A 163 -3.60 -21.38 -15.89
N LYS A 164 -4.13 -22.50 -15.45
CA LYS A 164 -5.42 -23.02 -15.90
C LYS A 164 -6.51 -22.88 -14.85
N GLU A 165 -7.75 -22.75 -15.34
CA GLU A 165 -8.97 -22.89 -14.55
C GLU A 165 -9.05 -21.90 -13.37
N LEU A 166 -8.70 -20.64 -13.58
CA LEU A 166 -8.76 -19.60 -12.59
C LEU A 166 -10.14 -18.93 -12.57
N SER A 167 -10.67 -18.70 -11.38
CA SER A 167 -11.88 -17.90 -11.22
C SER A 167 -11.59 -16.42 -11.52
N VAL A 168 -12.61 -15.70 -11.98
CA VAL A 168 -12.50 -14.30 -12.45
C VAL A 168 -11.82 -13.38 -11.41
N HIS A 169 -12.16 -13.51 -10.12
CA HIS A 169 -11.61 -12.69 -9.04
C HIS A 169 -10.12 -12.96 -8.76
N LEU A 170 -9.57 -14.11 -9.19
CA LEU A 170 -8.15 -14.45 -9.06
C LEU A 170 -7.28 -13.91 -10.19
N LEU A 171 -7.89 -13.42 -11.27
CA LEU A 171 -7.16 -12.85 -12.40
C LEU A 171 -6.50 -11.54 -11.99
N SER A 172 -5.27 -11.32 -12.42
CA SER A 172 -4.48 -10.14 -12.06
C SER A 172 -3.51 -9.75 -13.18
N GLU A 173 -3.18 -8.48 -13.27
CA GLU A 173 -2.05 -7.98 -14.05
C GLU A 173 -0.72 -8.06 -13.27
N PHE A 174 -0.80 -8.39 -11.98
CA PHE A 174 0.34 -8.48 -11.10
C PHE A 174 0.72 -9.94 -10.85
N TYR A 175 2.03 -10.19 -10.90
CA TYR A 175 2.61 -11.52 -10.69
C TYR A 175 3.71 -11.43 -9.64
N VAL A 176 3.81 -12.47 -8.82
CA VAL A 176 4.90 -12.63 -7.86
C VAL A 176 5.92 -13.57 -8.46
N ILE A 177 7.17 -13.15 -8.48
CA ILE A 177 8.31 -13.93 -8.92
C ILE A 177 9.18 -14.19 -7.73
N ARG A 178 9.65 -15.42 -7.54
CA ARG A 178 10.54 -15.75 -6.43
C ARG A 178 11.75 -16.55 -6.88
N ILE A 179 12.85 -16.37 -6.14
CA ILE A 179 14.09 -17.13 -6.29
C ILE A 179 14.54 -17.61 -4.91
N PRO A 180 14.95 -18.87 -4.74
CA PRO A 180 15.51 -19.33 -3.48
C PRO A 180 16.89 -18.71 -3.24
N TYR A 181 17.19 -18.33 -2.01
CA TYR A 181 18.52 -17.85 -1.62
C TYR A 181 19.12 -18.61 -0.42
N GLU A 182 18.29 -19.25 0.39
CA GLU A 182 18.64 -20.19 1.45
C GLU A 182 17.61 -21.33 1.50
N VAL A 183 17.83 -22.31 2.36
CA VAL A 183 16.86 -23.38 2.60
C VAL A 183 15.55 -22.76 3.11
N ASP A 184 14.45 -23.02 2.43
CA ASP A 184 13.10 -22.49 2.72
C ASP A 184 12.94 -20.96 2.73
N LYS A 185 13.96 -20.21 2.29
CA LYS A 185 13.88 -18.77 2.17
C LYS A 185 13.89 -18.32 0.71
N PHE A 186 12.97 -17.43 0.39
CA PHE A 186 12.78 -16.91 -0.96
C PHE A 186 12.86 -15.39 -0.97
N MET A 187 13.53 -14.86 -1.99
CA MET A 187 13.39 -13.46 -2.35
C MET A 187 12.23 -13.34 -3.34
N GLU A 188 11.27 -12.48 -3.03
CA GLU A 188 10.08 -12.26 -3.86
C GLU A 188 10.06 -10.84 -4.44
N LEU A 189 9.56 -10.73 -5.65
CA LEU A 189 9.33 -9.45 -6.33
C LEU A 189 7.96 -9.47 -7.01
N VAL A 190 7.23 -8.37 -6.91
CA VAL A 190 5.96 -8.19 -7.63
C VAL A 190 6.21 -7.41 -8.90
N ALA A 191 5.74 -7.95 -10.03
CA ALA A 191 5.83 -7.30 -11.34
C ALA A 191 4.45 -7.13 -11.96
N LYS A 192 4.21 -5.99 -12.60
CA LYS A 192 3.03 -5.77 -13.45
C LYS A 192 3.37 -6.20 -14.87
N ILE A 193 2.49 -7.02 -15.50
CA ILE A 193 2.66 -7.51 -16.87
C ILE A 193 1.50 -6.99 -17.71
N LYS A 194 1.81 -6.51 -18.92
CA LYS A 194 0.79 -6.11 -19.88
C LYS A 194 -0.14 -7.29 -20.18
N THR A 195 -1.40 -7.18 -19.75
CA THR A 195 -2.38 -8.26 -19.82
C THR A 195 -3.51 -7.88 -20.77
N SER A 196 -3.92 -8.84 -21.59
CA SER A 196 -5.08 -8.72 -22.49
C SER A 196 -6.11 -9.80 -22.21
N GLY A 197 -7.38 -9.54 -22.58
CA GLY A 197 -8.48 -10.48 -22.38
C GLY A 197 -9.03 -10.49 -20.95
N MET A 198 -8.76 -9.47 -20.13
CA MET A 198 -9.35 -9.35 -18.80
C MET A 198 -10.87 -9.22 -18.92
N PRO A 199 -11.66 -10.08 -18.22
CA PRO A 199 -13.11 -10.00 -18.25
C PRO A 199 -13.64 -8.67 -17.69
N ALA A 200 -14.64 -8.08 -18.33
CA ALA A 200 -15.21 -6.80 -17.89
C ALA A 200 -15.89 -6.88 -16.52
N ASN A 201 -16.39 -8.05 -16.13
CA ASN A 201 -17.06 -8.29 -14.85
C ASN A 201 -16.08 -8.65 -13.71
N ARG A 202 -14.76 -8.49 -13.93
CA ARG A 202 -13.76 -8.86 -12.93
C ARG A 202 -13.92 -8.08 -11.62
N ASP A 203 -14.13 -6.78 -11.70
CA ASP A 203 -14.30 -5.94 -10.51
C ASP A 203 -15.54 -6.34 -9.71
N GLU A 204 -16.63 -6.66 -10.40
CA GLU A 204 -17.83 -7.21 -9.78
C GLU A 204 -17.56 -8.53 -9.06
N ALA A 205 -16.85 -9.46 -9.71
CA ALA A 205 -16.48 -10.73 -9.11
C ALA A 205 -15.55 -10.56 -7.88
N ILE A 206 -14.67 -9.57 -7.88
CA ILE A 206 -13.81 -9.24 -6.72
C ILE A 206 -14.69 -8.76 -5.57
N TYR A 207 -15.56 -7.76 -5.79
CA TYR A 207 -16.44 -7.25 -4.75
C TYR A 207 -17.32 -8.36 -4.16
N GLN A 208 -17.94 -9.19 -5.01
CA GLN A 208 -18.77 -10.31 -4.58
C GLN A 208 -18.01 -11.41 -3.85
N SER A 209 -16.69 -11.51 -4.03
CA SER A 209 -15.84 -12.45 -3.30
C SER A 209 -15.44 -11.95 -1.91
N ILE A 210 -15.43 -10.64 -1.70
CA ILE A 210 -15.05 -9.99 -0.43
C ILE A 210 -16.29 -9.73 0.43
N VAL A 211 -17.35 -9.20 -0.20
CA VAL A 211 -18.60 -8.82 0.47
C VAL A 211 -19.62 -9.93 0.23
N THR A 212 -19.76 -10.81 1.20
CA THR A 212 -20.58 -12.03 1.10
C THR A 212 -21.84 -11.99 1.95
N LYS A 213 -21.95 -11.01 2.88
CA LYS A 213 -23.03 -10.86 3.83
C LYS A 213 -23.57 -9.44 3.86
N LYS A 214 -24.82 -9.30 4.30
CA LYS A 214 -25.51 -8.01 4.47
C LYS A 214 -24.74 -7.06 5.39
N GLU A 215 -24.23 -7.57 6.50
CA GLU A 215 -23.46 -6.78 7.49
C GLU A 215 -22.16 -6.25 6.88
N GLU A 216 -21.46 -7.06 6.11
CA GLU A 216 -20.22 -6.66 5.42
C GLU A 216 -20.50 -5.58 4.36
N LEU A 217 -21.64 -5.67 3.68
CA LEU A 217 -22.10 -4.67 2.72
C LEU A 217 -22.35 -3.32 3.42
N LEU A 218 -23.12 -3.34 4.52
CA LEU A 218 -23.46 -2.13 5.28
C LEU A 218 -22.19 -1.48 5.85
N ASP A 219 -21.26 -2.28 6.35
CA ASP A 219 -19.97 -1.81 6.83
C ASP A 219 -19.15 -1.13 5.72
N TYR A 220 -19.13 -1.73 4.54
CA TYR A 220 -18.40 -1.16 3.42
C TYR A 220 -19.05 0.13 2.91
N VAL A 221 -20.37 0.18 2.88
CA VAL A 221 -21.11 1.41 2.56
C VAL A 221 -20.84 2.51 3.57
N ALA A 222 -20.85 2.20 4.86
CA ALA A 222 -20.51 3.14 5.92
C ALA A 222 -19.06 3.66 5.78
N PHE A 223 -18.12 2.77 5.45
CA PHE A 223 -16.75 3.15 5.14
C PHE A 223 -16.67 4.10 3.94
N MET A 224 -17.37 3.80 2.84
CA MET A 224 -17.40 4.65 1.65
C MET A 224 -17.99 6.05 1.94
N LEU A 225 -18.93 6.16 2.87
CA LEU A 225 -19.58 7.42 3.26
C LEU A 225 -18.82 8.17 4.36
N SER A 226 -17.76 7.60 4.91
CA SER A 226 -17.01 8.21 6.01
C SER A 226 -16.11 9.34 5.50
N ASP A 227 -16.17 10.49 6.19
CA ASP A 227 -15.25 11.63 5.95
C ASP A 227 -13.82 11.30 6.41
N ARG A 228 -13.67 10.32 7.30
CA ARG A 228 -12.40 9.90 7.91
C ARG A 228 -12.20 8.39 7.83
N PRO A 229 -11.90 7.85 6.62
CA PRO A 229 -11.80 6.42 6.44
C PRO A 229 -10.80 5.72 7.36
N SER A 230 -9.69 6.38 7.68
CA SER A 230 -8.65 5.82 8.56
C SER A 230 -9.14 5.64 10.00
N GLU A 231 -9.84 6.63 10.55
CA GLU A 231 -10.43 6.56 11.89
C GLU A 231 -11.52 5.49 11.94
N PHE A 232 -12.36 5.43 10.91
CA PHE A 232 -13.40 4.40 10.79
C PHE A 232 -12.82 2.98 10.82
N LEU A 233 -11.73 2.73 10.09
CA LEU A 233 -11.06 1.41 10.09
C LEU A 233 -10.45 1.09 11.45
N PHE A 234 -9.84 2.06 12.11
CA PHE A 234 -9.26 1.90 13.44
C PHE A 234 -10.32 1.57 14.48
N GLU A 235 -11.42 2.32 14.52
CA GLU A 235 -12.55 2.05 15.44
C GLU A 235 -13.13 0.65 15.21
N ARG A 236 -13.29 0.23 13.96
CA ARG A 236 -13.78 -1.11 13.61
C ARG A 236 -12.82 -2.21 14.04
N GLN A 237 -11.52 -2.00 13.95
CA GLN A 237 -10.53 -2.96 14.42
C GLN A 237 -10.59 -3.11 15.94
N MET A 238 -10.65 -2.01 16.68
CA MET A 238 -10.79 -2.00 18.13
C MET A 238 -12.07 -2.68 18.60
N MET A 239 -13.19 -2.47 17.91
CA MET A 239 -14.46 -3.15 18.22
C MET A 239 -14.38 -4.67 17.98
N LYS A 240 -13.71 -5.11 16.92
CA LYS A 240 -13.49 -6.55 16.64
C LYS A 240 -12.61 -7.22 17.69
N GLU A 241 -11.62 -6.50 18.21
CA GLU A 241 -10.74 -7.01 19.25
C GLU A 241 -11.47 -7.07 20.62
N SER A 242 -12.23 -6.04 20.98
CA SER A 242 -13.02 -6.04 22.23
C SER A 242 -14.09 -7.12 22.25
N ASN A 243 -14.72 -7.43 21.12
CA ASN A 243 -15.71 -8.52 21.01
C ASN A 243 -15.11 -9.92 21.15
N LYS A 244 -13.81 -10.11 20.99
CA LYS A 244 -13.16 -11.40 21.26
C LYS A 244 -13.03 -11.72 22.76
N TYR A 245 -13.12 -10.70 23.60
CA TYR A 245 -12.99 -10.83 25.07
C TYR A 245 -14.34 -10.71 25.81
N ALA A 246 -15.43 -10.39 25.11
CA ALA A 246 -16.77 -10.31 25.69
C ALA A 246 -17.44 -11.68 25.65
N ASP A 247 -17.58 -12.28 26.84
CA ASP A 247 -18.25 -13.56 27.07
C ASP A 247 -19.75 -13.43 26.72
N GLY A 248 -20.15 -13.95 25.56
CA GLY A 248 -21.51 -14.37 25.22
C GLY A 248 -22.64 -13.33 25.14
N THR A 249 -22.45 -12.09 25.54
CA THR A 249 -23.44 -11.01 25.34
C THR A 249 -23.18 -10.37 23.96
N ALA A 250 -24.10 -10.64 23.03
CA ALA A 250 -24.07 -10.00 21.72
C ALA A 250 -24.03 -8.47 21.90
N VAL A 251 -22.85 -7.89 21.80
CA VAL A 251 -22.71 -6.44 21.62
C VAL A 251 -23.40 -6.15 20.31
N GLN A 252 -24.55 -5.48 20.38
CA GLN A 252 -25.27 -4.98 19.22
C GLN A 252 -24.23 -4.31 18.33
N SER A 253 -24.11 -4.79 17.10
CA SER A 253 -23.33 -4.11 16.07
C SER A 253 -23.83 -2.67 16.07
N VAL A 254 -22.97 -1.72 16.48
CA VAL A 254 -23.28 -0.30 16.36
C VAL A 254 -23.33 -0.05 14.85
N THR A 255 -24.52 -0.24 14.30
CA THR A 255 -24.83 0.12 12.94
C THR A 255 -24.74 1.63 12.94
N MET A 256 -23.60 2.19 12.52
CA MET A 256 -23.52 3.64 12.30
C MET A 256 -24.74 4.03 11.46
N PRO A 257 -25.47 5.08 11.82
CA PRO A 257 -26.68 5.46 11.12
C PRO A 257 -26.32 5.89 9.69
N ILE A 258 -26.34 4.94 8.75
CA ILE A 258 -26.03 5.13 7.34
C ILE A 258 -26.88 6.29 6.78
N TYR A 259 -28.07 6.48 7.28
CA TYR A 259 -28.94 7.58 6.88
C TYR A 259 -28.35 8.96 7.20
N GLU A 260 -27.79 9.15 8.38
CA GLU A 260 -27.14 10.40 8.79
C GLU A 260 -25.88 10.66 7.97
N GLN A 261 -25.10 9.61 7.71
CA GLN A 261 -23.93 9.72 6.85
C GLN A 261 -24.32 10.09 5.41
N LEU A 262 -25.38 9.50 4.87
CA LEU A 262 -25.91 9.86 3.56
C LEU A 262 -26.37 11.32 3.50
N LEU A 263 -27.09 11.81 4.53
CA LEU A 263 -27.47 13.23 4.60
C LEU A 263 -26.27 14.15 4.60
N ARG A 264 -25.28 13.84 5.40
CA ARG A 264 -24.05 14.63 5.49
C ARG A 264 -23.28 14.59 4.16
N THR A 265 -23.10 13.42 3.57
CA THR A 265 -22.43 13.24 2.29
C THR A 265 -23.17 13.96 1.16
N ALA A 266 -24.50 13.95 1.16
CA ALA A 266 -25.30 14.66 0.19
C ALA A 266 -25.05 16.17 0.19
N SER A 267 -24.74 16.74 1.37
CA SER A 267 -24.46 18.18 1.50
C SER A 267 -22.99 18.53 1.22
N THR A 268 -22.04 17.62 1.48
CA THR A 268 -20.61 17.90 1.39
C THR A 268 -19.96 17.34 0.12
N ASN A 269 -20.36 16.14 -0.30
CA ASN A 269 -19.79 15.43 -1.47
C ASN A 269 -20.82 14.52 -2.15
N PRO A 270 -21.78 15.10 -2.90
CA PRO A 270 -22.87 14.32 -3.52
C PRO A 270 -22.39 13.28 -4.54
N GLU A 271 -21.21 13.45 -5.12
CA GLU A 271 -20.63 12.48 -6.07
C GLU A 271 -20.36 11.11 -5.40
N GLN A 272 -20.02 11.09 -4.12
CA GLN A 272 -19.77 9.89 -3.36
C GLN A 272 -20.99 8.98 -3.24
N ILE A 273 -22.19 9.56 -3.19
CA ILE A 273 -23.44 8.79 -3.22
C ILE A 273 -23.58 8.02 -4.54
N SER A 274 -23.17 8.64 -5.66
CA SER A 274 -23.16 7.98 -6.97
C SER A 274 -22.18 6.80 -7.01
N GLU A 275 -21.03 6.93 -6.34
CA GLU A 275 -20.06 5.83 -6.23
C GLU A 275 -20.61 4.67 -5.39
N VAL A 276 -21.28 4.95 -4.27
CA VAL A 276 -21.96 3.94 -3.45
C VAL A 276 -23.03 3.21 -4.29
N GLN A 277 -23.81 3.94 -5.08
CA GLN A 277 -24.80 3.31 -5.96
C GLN A 277 -24.18 2.42 -7.03
N LYS A 278 -23.08 2.85 -7.65
CA LYS A 278 -22.33 2.03 -8.61
C LYS A 278 -21.80 0.75 -7.98
N PHE A 279 -21.33 0.86 -6.74
CA PHE A 279 -20.86 -0.28 -5.96
C PHE A 279 -22.01 -1.27 -5.67
N ILE A 280 -23.14 -0.80 -5.14
CA ILE A 280 -24.30 -1.64 -4.80
C ILE A 280 -24.84 -2.38 -6.04
N LYS A 281 -24.86 -1.74 -7.19
CA LYS A 281 -25.27 -2.38 -8.46
C LYS A 281 -24.39 -3.57 -8.86
N LYS A 282 -23.15 -3.63 -8.38
CA LYS A 282 -22.22 -4.74 -8.61
C LYS A 282 -22.38 -5.88 -7.59
N MET A 283 -23.17 -5.69 -6.54
CA MET A 283 -23.40 -6.69 -5.50
C MET A 283 -24.49 -7.68 -5.90
N LYS A 284 -24.46 -8.84 -5.25
CA LYS A 284 -25.56 -9.81 -5.38
C LYS A 284 -26.81 -9.25 -4.73
N GLN A 285 -27.95 -9.41 -5.39
CA GLN A 285 -29.21 -8.85 -4.93
C GLN A 285 -29.69 -9.42 -3.58
N ASP A 286 -29.33 -10.65 -3.25
CA ASP A 286 -29.68 -11.34 -2.00
C ASP A 286 -29.05 -10.73 -0.76
N ILE A 287 -27.94 -10.01 -0.89
CA ILE A 287 -27.27 -9.34 0.24
C ILE A 287 -27.57 -7.83 0.32
N VAL A 288 -28.24 -7.26 -0.69
CA VAL A 288 -28.57 -5.83 -0.73
C VAL A 288 -29.92 -5.59 -0.03
N PRO A 289 -29.95 -4.80 1.06
CA PRO A 289 -31.22 -4.44 1.70
C PRO A 289 -32.09 -3.57 0.79
N ASP A 290 -33.39 -3.89 0.71
CA ASP A 290 -34.32 -3.10 -0.10
C ASP A 290 -34.43 -1.65 0.40
N GLU A 291 -34.37 -1.45 1.73
CA GLU A 291 -34.40 -0.13 2.36
C GLU A 291 -33.21 0.73 1.93
N LEU A 292 -32.01 0.13 1.84
CA LEU A 292 -30.81 0.85 1.39
C LEU A 292 -30.96 1.31 -0.07
N THR A 293 -31.50 0.44 -0.91
CA THR A 293 -31.75 0.78 -2.34
C THR A 293 -32.75 1.91 -2.47
N GLN A 294 -33.85 1.87 -1.72
CA GLN A 294 -34.87 2.91 -1.72
C GLN A 294 -34.32 4.27 -1.24
N ILE A 295 -33.59 4.27 -0.13
CA ILE A 295 -32.98 5.49 0.42
C ILE A 295 -32.03 6.12 -0.61
N LEU A 296 -31.12 5.34 -1.19
CA LEU A 296 -30.18 5.85 -2.20
C LEU A 296 -30.88 6.40 -3.43
N GLN A 297 -32.00 5.80 -3.85
CA GLN A 297 -32.79 6.29 -4.99
C GLN A 297 -33.48 7.61 -4.66
N MET A 298 -33.98 7.79 -3.43
CA MET A 298 -34.52 9.06 -2.96
C MET A 298 -33.47 10.17 -2.99
N PHE A 299 -32.28 9.92 -2.48
CA PHE A 299 -31.18 10.90 -2.51
C PHE A 299 -30.78 11.28 -3.93
N GLN A 300 -30.74 10.33 -4.85
CA GLN A 300 -30.43 10.62 -6.26
C GLN A 300 -31.49 11.50 -6.91
N ASN A 301 -32.77 11.28 -6.63
CA ASN A 301 -33.84 12.07 -7.17
C ASN A 301 -33.80 13.52 -6.65
N VAL A 302 -33.54 13.69 -5.35
CA VAL A 302 -33.39 15.03 -4.72
C VAL A 302 -32.17 15.76 -5.29
N SER A 303 -31.04 15.08 -5.42
CA SER A 303 -29.82 15.67 -5.97
C SER A 303 -30.00 16.13 -7.43
N LYS A 304 -30.72 15.36 -8.26
CA LYS A 304 -31.02 15.76 -9.62
C LYS A 304 -31.97 16.98 -9.71
N GLN A 305 -32.93 17.09 -8.79
CA GLN A 305 -33.81 18.23 -8.72
C GLN A 305 -33.08 19.51 -8.30
N LEU A 306 -32.15 19.42 -7.36
CA LEU A 306 -31.32 20.55 -6.90
C LEU A 306 -30.34 21.04 -7.96
N LEU A 307 -29.86 20.19 -8.83
CA LEU A 307 -28.93 20.54 -9.93
C LEU A 307 -29.69 21.09 -11.17
N ALA A 308 -31.01 20.96 -11.21
CA ALA A 308 -31.86 21.47 -12.28
C ALA A 308 -32.47 22.87 -11.98
N LEU A 309 -32.26 23.37 -10.76
CA LEU A 309 -32.62 24.74 -10.31
C LEU A 309 -31.41 25.67 -10.42
#